data_ff2de5312113706e229de97e5489340b
#
_entry.id   ff2de5312113706e229de97e5489340b
#
_cell.length_a   1.000
_cell.length_b   1.000
_cell.length_c   1.000
_cell.angle_alpha   90.00
_cell.angle_beta   90.00
_cell.angle_gamma   90.00
#
_symmetry.space_group_name_H-M   'P 1'
#
loop_
_entity.id
_entity.type
_entity.pdbx_description
1 polymer ?
#
loop_
_entity_poly.entity_id
_entity_poly.type
_entity_poly.pdbx_seq_one_letter_code
_entity_poly.pdbx_strand_id
1 'polypeptide(L)'
;MVAFCAKGGALLTLLCLTLALGTDAQYQNYNFKMFPKEELMPLTTAYGLALDHYAAEKWTESIKYLELSLRLHRLLRDSVRYCVLHCNNSKYEEPSFTGNRDLSVNWHVIMRASCQKKCRAHFPALQLPPPGRNILEQFSRRSPYRYLHFAYSRLNDLQRAVPCAYTYLQKNPEDQEVQQLMEEHKSQYDLKGYLFDHEQQPYEASFLRGVKLINAGDYSGGVKDMEEALRFYLLEFELCQADCEGISQLSPDRDFYAVIADEYVDVLRCKLKCEENLMPNVGGYFVEKFVATMYHYLQYAYYKLNDGRSALPCAYSYFLFEPEDQVMKQNLQYYGAYSEQWGLQDKHFTPRMEALKLFNHTVTQKQMLTSAQKYQEMDDEDFLGAEEAALLASESPDAEFEGMGDYEECFTADWRQPKGKGDAGES
;
A
#
# COMPACT_ATOMS: atom_id res chain seq x y z
N MET A 1 -0.22 41.61 -46.34
CA MET A 1 -1.45 41.39 -45.59
C MET A 1 -1.42 40.01 -44.96
N VAL A 2 -0.55 39.85 -43.98
CA VAL A 2 -0.44 38.61 -43.15
C VAL A 2 -0.09 39.08 -41.74
N ALA A 3 -1.09 39.25 -40.91
CA ALA A 3 -0.93 39.36 -39.46
C ALA A 3 -2.31 39.53 -38.82
N PHE A 4 -3.03 38.42 -38.55
CA PHE A 4 -4.14 38.35 -37.58
C PHE A 4 -4.64 36.90 -37.51
N CYS A 5 -3.89 36.02 -36.84
CA CYS A 5 -4.41 34.72 -36.39
C CYS A 5 -3.53 34.01 -35.34
N ALA A 6 -2.87 34.79 -34.46
CA ALA A 6 -1.99 34.19 -33.42
C ALA A 6 -2.41 34.52 -31.96
N LYS A 7 -3.54 35.16 -31.73
CA LYS A 7 -4.00 35.49 -30.37
C LYS A 7 -5.23 34.73 -29.87
N GLY A 8 -5.90 33.96 -30.72
CA GLY A 8 -7.06 33.14 -30.30
C GLY A 8 -6.73 31.78 -29.70
N GLY A 9 -5.60 31.19 -30.11
CA GLY A 9 -5.22 29.84 -29.67
C GLY A 9 -4.75 29.74 -28.22
N ALA A 10 -4.08 30.77 -27.72
CA ALA A 10 -3.57 30.78 -26.34
C ALA A 10 -4.68 30.96 -25.28
N LEU A 11 -5.76 31.68 -25.64
CA LEU A 11 -6.90 31.86 -24.72
C LEU A 11 -7.76 30.59 -24.63
N LEU A 12 -7.94 29.87 -25.76
CA LEU A 12 -8.69 28.59 -25.76
C LEU A 12 -7.93 27.47 -25.05
N THR A 13 -6.61 27.41 -25.18
CA THR A 13 -5.78 26.44 -24.46
C THR A 13 -5.71 26.75 -22.96
N LEU A 14 -5.70 28.02 -22.57
CA LEU A 14 -5.78 28.42 -21.16
C LEU A 14 -7.18 28.13 -20.57
N LEU A 15 -8.26 28.34 -21.34
CA LEU A 15 -9.63 27.99 -20.92
C LEU A 15 -9.84 26.48 -20.81
N CYS A 16 -9.26 25.67 -21.71
CA CYS A 16 -9.30 24.21 -21.61
C CYS A 16 -8.45 23.67 -20.45
N LEU A 17 -7.34 24.32 -20.11
CA LEU A 17 -6.54 23.98 -18.92
C LEU A 17 -7.24 24.38 -17.62
N THR A 18 -8.03 25.45 -17.60
CA THR A 18 -8.80 25.84 -16.41
C THR A 18 -10.08 25.01 -16.23
N LEU A 19 -10.64 24.43 -17.30
CA LEU A 19 -11.81 23.53 -17.24
C LEU A 19 -11.41 22.10 -16.82
N ALA A 20 -10.14 21.70 -16.94
CA ALA A 20 -9.62 20.45 -16.42
C ALA A 20 -9.20 20.51 -14.93
N LEU A 21 -9.21 21.70 -14.32
CA LEU A 21 -8.84 21.93 -12.91
C LEU A 21 -10.06 22.04 -11.96
N GLY A 22 -11.25 21.70 -12.42
CA GLY A 22 -12.50 22.06 -11.77
C GLY A 22 -13.24 20.98 -11.01
N THR A 23 -12.60 19.96 -10.42
CA THR A 23 -13.29 19.02 -9.51
C THR A 23 -12.43 18.50 -8.37
N ASP A 24 -11.39 19.24 -7.97
CA ASP A 24 -10.67 18.86 -6.76
C ASP A 24 -11.51 19.23 -5.52
N ALA A 25 -11.92 18.24 -4.76
CA ALA A 25 -12.55 18.44 -3.49
C ALA A 25 -11.63 19.25 -2.56
N GLN A 26 -12.19 20.05 -1.64
CA GLN A 26 -11.41 20.95 -0.78
C GLN A 26 -10.29 20.28 0.00
N TYR A 27 -10.47 19.02 0.41
CA TYR A 27 -9.41 18.22 1.07
C TYR A 27 -8.40 17.61 0.09
N GLN A 28 -8.59 17.75 -1.23
CA GLN A 28 -7.60 17.41 -2.26
C GLN A 28 -6.69 18.59 -2.60
N ASN A 29 -7.01 19.81 -2.23
CA ASN A 29 -6.13 20.97 -2.31
C ASN A 29 -4.97 20.88 -1.32
N TYR A 30 -4.22 19.80 -1.46
CA TYR A 30 -3.07 19.46 -0.66
C TYR A 30 -1.82 19.55 -1.52
N ASN A 31 -0.83 20.27 -1.03
CA ASN A 31 0.47 20.32 -1.65
C ASN A 31 1.51 19.77 -0.67
N PHE A 32 2.10 18.63 -1.03
CA PHE A 32 3.13 17.95 -0.25
C PHE A 32 4.29 18.87 0.20
N LYS A 33 4.71 19.83 -0.66
CA LYS A 33 5.82 20.74 -0.36
C LYS A 33 5.40 22.00 0.40
N MET A 34 4.12 22.31 0.43
CA MET A 34 3.58 23.57 0.97
C MET A 34 2.47 23.36 1.99
N PHE A 35 2.56 22.28 2.79
CA PHE A 35 1.58 22.06 3.85
C PHE A 35 1.67 23.14 4.94
N PRO A 36 0.55 23.76 5.36
CA PRO A 36 0.54 24.81 6.37
C PRO A 36 1.07 24.30 7.72
N LYS A 37 2.05 25.00 8.29
CA LYS A 37 2.66 24.60 9.56
C LYS A 37 1.67 24.66 10.74
N GLU A 38 0.72 25.58 10.67
CA GLU A 38 -0.32 25.79 11.68
C GLU A 38 -1.30 24.60 11.77
N GLU A 39 -1.47 23.86 10.67
CA GLU A 39 -2.34 22.69 10.59
C GLU A 39 -1.59 21.40 10.90
N LEU A 40 -0.29 21.46 11.12
CA LEU A 40 0.53 20.28 11.36
C LEU A 40 0.34 19.77 12.80
N MET A 41 -0.30 18.62 12.94
CA MET A 41 -0.52 17.93 14.21
C MET A 41 -0.48 16.40 14.01
N PRO A 42 -0.36 15.60 15.08
CA PRO A 42 -0.46 14.15 14.98
C PRO A 42 -1.78 13.72 14.34
N LEU A 43 -1.73 12.78 13.40
CA LEU A 43 -2.92 12.24 12.73
C LEU A 43 -3.93 11.68 13.74
N THR A 44 -3.44 10.96 14.77
CA THR A 44 -4.27 10.42 15.85
C THR A 44 -5.06 11.52 16.57
N THR A 45 -4.41 12.66 16.85
CA THR A 45 -5.07 13.80 17.49
C THR A 45 -6.12 14.45 16.59
N ALA A 46 -5.78 14.68 15.32
CA ALA A 46 -6.73 15.27 14.37
C ALA A 46 -7.98 14.40 14.19
N TYR A 47 -7.78 13.09 14.00
CA TYR A 47 -8.87 12.15 13.82
C TYR A 47 -9.69 11.94 15.10
N GLY A 48 -9.04 11.90 16.28
CA GLY A 48 -9.73 11.86 17.57
C GLY A 48 -10.64 13.06 17.79
N LEU A 49 -10.13 14.29 17.56
CA LEU A 49 -10.95 15.52 17.64
C LEU A 49 -12.12 15.49 16.66
N ALA A 50 -11.91 14.94 15.46
CA ALA A 50 -12.98 14.81 14.47
C ALA A 50 -14.14 13.93 15.00
N LEU A 51 -13.81 12.79 15.61
CA LEU A 51 -14.79 11.85 16.16
C LEU A 51 -15.46 12.41 17.43
N ASP A 52 -14.73 13.10 18.30
CA ASP A 52 -15.28 13.77 19.49
C ASP A 52 -16.30 14.82 19.09
N HIS A 53 -16.00 15.65 18.08
CA HIS A 53 -16.94 16.64 17.56
C HIS A 53 -18.13 15.97 16.85
N TYR A 54 -17.90 14.84 16.15
CA TYR A 54 -18.98 14.05 15.55
C TYR A 54 -19.95 13.53 16.60
N ALA A 55 -19.44 12.93 17.66
CA ALA A 55 -20.22 12.42 18.77
C ALA A 55 -21.01 13.53 19.53
N ALA A 56 -20.43 14.75 19.55
CA ALA A 56 -21.06 15.93 20.13
C ALA A 56 -22.02 16.67 19.15
N GLU A 57 -22.29 16.09 17.97
CA GLU A 57 -23.12 16.65 16.89
C GLU A 57 -22.67 18.05 16.39
N LYS A 58 -21.40 18.37 16.59
CA LYS A 58 -20.77 19.60 16.08
C LYS A 58 -20.25 19.37 14.65
N TRP A 59 -21.19 19.30 13.71
CA TRP A 59 -20.94 18.85 12.34
C TRP A 59 -19.86 19.66 11.62
N THR A 60 -19.89 20.98 11.72
CA THR A 60 -18.92 21.86 11.06
C THR A 60 -17.49 21.63 11.57
N GLU A 61 -17.31 21.50 12.89
CA GLU A 61 -16.00 21.22 13.48
C GLU A 61 -15.53 19.80 13.16
N SER A 62 -16.43 18.82 13.19
CA SER A 62 -16.13 17.46 12.79
C SER A 62 -15.63 17.39 11.35
N ILE A 63 -16.33 18.02 10.39
CA ILE A 63 -15.92 18.09 8.99
C ILE A 63 -14.52 18.69 8.86
N LYS A 64 -14.27 19.83 9.53
CA LYS A 64 -12.97 20.50 9.50
C LYS A 64 -11.83 19.54 9.89
N TYR A 65 -11.99 18.81 10.99
CA TYR A 65 -10.97 17.89 11.48
C TYR A 65 -10.90 16.57 10.68
N LEU A 66 -12.02 16.09 10.11
CA LEU A 66 -12.03 14.96 9.18
C LEU A 66 -11.24 15.28 7.91
N GLU A 67 -11.51 16.44 7.29
CA GLU A 67 -10.78 16.90 6.11
C GLU A 67 -9.28 17.12 6.42
N LEU A 68 -8.97 17.70 7.58
CA LEU A 68 -7.59 17.86 8.04
C LEU A 68 -6.91 16.51 8.22
N SER A 69 -7.59 15.54 8.82
CA SER A 69 -7.05 14.18 9.03
C SER A 69 -6.74 13.46 7.71
N LEU A 70 -7.59 13.61 6.69
CA LEU A 70 -7.33 13.10 5.34
C LEU A 70 -6.09 13.75 4.71
N ARG A 71 -5.92 15.06 4.84
CA ARG A 71 -4.73 15.77 4.35
C ARG A 71 -3.47 15.35 5.09
N LEU A 72 -3.53 15.20 6.42
CA LEU A 72 -2.40 14.72 7.23
C LEU A 72 -2.02 13.27 6.90
N HIS A 73 -2.99 12.40 6.67
CA HIS A 73 -2.74 11.02 6.24
C HIS A 73 -2.00 10.98 4.90
N ARG A 74 -2.45 11.78 3.91
CA ARG A 74 -1.76 11.90 2.61
C ARG A 74 -0.33 12.44 2.79
N LEU A 75 -0.15 13.48 3.62
CA LEU A 75 1.16 14.06 3.89
C LEU A 75 2.14 13.04 4.48
N LEU A 76 1.69 12.24 5.44
CA LEU A 76 2.50 11.17 6.03
C LEU A 76 2.90 10.14 4.97
N ARG A 77 1.91 9.62 4.23
CA ARG A 77 2.13 8.64 3.16
C ARG A 77 3.11 9.16 2.10
N ASP A 78 2.87 10.34 1.57
CA ASP A 78 3.68 10.91 0.49
C ASP A 78 5.09 11.26 0.97
N SER A 79 5.27 11.66 2.25
CA SER A 79 6.58 11.89 2.85
C SER A 79 7.39 10.60 2.97
N VAL A 80 6.77 9.50 3.40
CA VAL A 80 7.41 8.17 3.47
C VAL A 80 7.78 7.68 2.08
N ARG A 81 6.83 7.71 1.13
CA ARG A 81 7.02 7.28 -0.26
C ARG A 81 8.14 8.05 -0.94
N TYR A 82 8.18 9.37 -0.75
CA TYR A 82 9.28 10.20 -1.26
C TYR A 82 10.64 9.73 -0.75
N CYS A 83 10.78 9.52 0.56
CA CYS A 83 12.04 9.10 1.14
C CYS A 83 12.47 7.70 0.67
N VAL A 84 11.53 6.77 0.53
CA VAL A 84 11.81 5.42 0.04
C VAL A 84 12.29 5.47 -1.41
N LEU A 85 11.55 6.15 -2.30
CA LEU A 85 11.93 6.28 -3.72
C LEU A 85 13.25 7.02 -3.89
N HIS A 86 13.46 8.11 -3.14
CA HIS A 86 14.71 8.88 -3.20
C HIS A 86 15.90 8.01 -2.80
N CYS A 87 15.79 7.24 -1.74
CA CYS A 87 16.87 6.40 -1.22
C CYS A 87 17.08 5.11 -2.03
N ASN A 88 16.06 4.59 -2.72
CA ASN A 88 16.21 3.46 -3.63
C ASN A 88 16.97 3.83 -4.90
N ASN A 89 16.76 5.04 -5.39
CA ASN A 89 17.40 5.54 -6.62
C ASN A 89 18.79 6.15 -6.38
N SER A 90 19.22 6.31 -5.13
CA SER A 90 20.53 6.85 -4.79
C SER A 90 21.63 5.82 -5.11
N LYS A 91 22.55 6.21 -5.97
CA LYS A 91 23.76 5.41 -6.22
C LYS A 91 24.74 5.64 -5.07
N TYR A 92 24.96 4.60 -4.27
CA TYR A 92 25.97 4.61 -3.23
C TYR A 92 27.29 4.12 -3.82
N GLU A 93 28.38 4.88 -3.65
CA GLU A 93 29.71 4.40 -3.98
C GLU A 93 30.05 3.25 -3.04
N GLU A 94 30.20 2.07 -3.61
CA GLU A 94 30.54 0.86 -2.87
C GLU A 94 32.03 0.88 -2.54
N PRO A 95 32.44 0.81 -1.27
CA PRO A 95 33.82 0.61 -0.92
C PRO A 95 34.28 -0.72 -1.55
N SER A 96 35.52 -0.79 -2.01
CA SER A 96 36.10 -2.00 -2.62
C SER A 96 36.15 -3.15 -1.59
N PHE A 97 35.02 -3.75 -1.28
CA PHE A 97 34.96 -5.02 -0.55
C PHE A 97 35.31 -6.15 -1.52
N THR A 98 36.60 -6.29 -1.80
CA THR A 98 37.08 -7.28 -2.74
C THR A 98 36.63 -8.68 -2.34
N GLY A 99 35.58 -9.18 -2.99
CA GLY A 99 35.17 -10.58 -2.97
C GLY A 99 34.21 -11.03 -1.85
N ASN A 100 33.81 -10.16 -0.91
CA ASN A 100 32.88 -10.58 0.14
C ASN A 100 31.45 -10.03 -0.11
N ARG A 101 30.59 -10.89 -0.66
CA ARG A 101 29.19 -10.56 -1.00
C ARG A 101 28.36 -10.14 0.23
N ASP A 102 28.63 -10.73 1.40
CA ASP A 102 27.87 -10.46 2.61
C ASP A 102 28.10 -9.06 3.14
N LEU A 103 29.34 -8.56 3.05
CA LEU A 103 29.66 -7.18 3.42
C LEU A 103 29.01 -6.16 2.48
N SER A 104 28.91 -6.47 1.19
CA SER A 104 28.22 -5.63 0.22
C SER A 104 26.73 -5.49 0.55
N VAL A 105 26.04 -6.59 0.86
CA VAL A 105 24.63 -6.56 1.26
C VAL A 105 24.44 -5.73 2.52
N ASN A 106 25.24 -5.97 3.57
CA ASN A 106 25.17 -5.20 4.81
C ASN A 106 25.44 -3.71 4.59
N TRP A 107 26.38 -3.37 3.73
CA TRP A 107 26.67 -2.00 3.35
C TRP A 107 25.47 -1.31 2.71
N HIS A 108 24.82 -1.96 1.75
CA HIS A 108 23.62 -1.42 1.11
C HIS A 108 22.50 -1.19 2.11
N VAL A 109 22.27 -2.11 3.05
CA VAL A 109 21.26 -1.96 4.11
C VAL A 109 21.55 -0.74 4.98
N ILE A 110 22.81 -0.58 5.43
CA ILE A 110 23.23 0.55 6.28
C ILE A 110 23.11 1.88 5.53
N MET A 111 23.56 1.94 4.27
CA MET A 111 23.51 3.15 3.46
C MET A 111 22.06 3.57 3.16
N ARG A 112 21.19 2.61 2.82
CA ARG A 112 19.76 2.85 2.62
C ARG A 112 19.10 3.34 3.89
N ALA A 113 19.34 2.70 5.03
CA ALA A 113 18.82 3.11 6.33
C ALA A 113 19.30 4.52 6.72
N SER A 114 20.59 4.83 6.52
CA SER A 114 21.15 6.16 6.75
C SER A 114 20.50 7.24 5.89
N CYS A 115 20.31 6.94 4.58
CA CYS A 115 19.60 7.84 3.66
C CYS A 115 18.17 8.09 4.14
N GLN A 116 17.40 7.04 4.45
CA GLN A 116 16.03 7.16 4.91
C GLN A 116 15.93 7.96 6.21
N LYS A 117 16.83 7.71 7.17
CA LYS A 117 16.88 8.45 8.44
C LYS A 117 17.12 9.95 8.19
N LYS A 118 18.08 10.29 7.33
CA LYS A 118 18.36 11.68 6.95
C LYS A 118 17.18 12.33 6.22
N CYS A 119 16.58 11.60 5.25
CA CYS A 119 15.43 12.09 4.51
C CYS A 119 14.25 12.37 5.43
N ARG A 120 13.86 11.42 6.28
CA ARG A 120 12.76 11.56 7.24
C ARG A 120 12.94 12.75 8.18
N ALA A 121 14.17 13.05 8.58
CA ALA A 121 14.48 14.20 9.44
C ALA A 121 14.16 15.56 8.79
N HIS A 122 14.07 15.63 7.46
CA HIS A 122 13.70 16.85 6.73
C HIS A 122 12.19 17.09 6.64
N PHE A 123 11.35 16.07 6.95
CA PHE A 123 9.90 16.19 6.89
C PHE A 123 9.31 16.38 8.28
N PRO A 124 8.78 17.57 8.61
CA PRO A 124 8.20 17.85 9.93
C PRO A 124 7.06 16.89 10.32
N ALA A 125 6.27 16.43 9.34
CA ALA A 125 5.20 15.46 9.57
C ALA A 125 5.72 14.13 10.13
N LEU A 126 6.91 13.68 9.72
CA LEU A 126 7.52 12.44 10.18
C LEU A 126 8.27 12.56 11.52
N GLN A 127 8.31 13.76 12.09
CA GLN A 127 8.84 14.02 13.44
C GLN A 127 7.75 13.97 14.52
N LEU A 128 6.48 13.94 14.09
CA LEU A 128 5.34 13.79 15.00
C LEU A 128 5.19 12.32 15.41
N PRO A 129 4.52 12.04 16.54
CA PRO A 129 4.20 10.69 16.94
C PRO A 129 3.49 9.93 15.80
N PRO A 130 3.95 8.72 15.43
CA PRO A 130 3.34 7.95 14.37
C PRO A 130 1.94 7.49 14.77
N PRO A 131 1.00 7.43 13.82
CA PRO A 131 -0.33 6.88 14.09
C PRO A 131 -0.26 5.38 14.35
N GLY A 132 -1.10 4.89 15.27
CA GLY A 132 -1.24 3.46 15.52
C GLY A 132 -1.83 2.70 14.32
N ARG A 133 -1.57 1.38 14.26
CA ARG A 133 -2.10 0.49 13.19
C ARG A 133 -3.61 0.61 13.03
N ASN A 134 -4.36 0.69 14.13
CA ASN A 134 -5.83 0.84 14.12
C ASN A 134 -6.28 2.09 13.37
N ILE A 135 -5.59 3.21 13.55
CA ILE A 135 -5.90 4.45 12.85
C ILE A 135 -5.62 4.30 11.35
N LEU A 136 -4.46 3.77 10.98
CA LEU A 136 -4.11 3.54 9.57
C LEU A 136 -5.11 2.62 8.88
N GLU A 137 -5.60 1.59 9.57
CA GLU A 137 -6.64 0.71 9.05
C GLU A 137 -7.96 1.44 8.78
N GLN A 138 -8.37 2.39 9.64
CA GLN A 138 -9.56 3.22 9.38
C GLN A 138 -9.42 4.03 8.10
N PHE A 139 -8.22 4.59 7.83
CA PHE A 139 -7.96 5.32 6.59
C PHE A 139 -7.88 4.40 5.38
N SER A 140 -7.30 3.21 5.51
CA SER A 140 -7.28 2.17 4.47
C SER A 140 -8.71 1.73 4.08
N ARG A 141 -9.59 1.58 5.06
CA ARG A 141 -11.03 1.28 4.87
C ARG A 141 -11.86 2.49 4.44
N ARG A 142 -11.25 3.66 4.28
CA ARG A 142 -11.94 4.91 3.93
C ARG A 142 -13.03 5.34 4.93
N SER A 143 -12.94 4.93 6.19
CA SER A 143 -13.91 5.28 7.25
C SER A 143 -14.10 6.78 7.44
N PRO A 144 -13.09 7.68 7.30
CA PRO A 144 -13.31 9.12 7.39
C PRO A 144 -14.36 9.65 6.39
N TYR A 145 -14.47 9.04 5.20
CA TYR A 145 -15.46 9.43 4.20
C TYR A 145 -16.89 9.05 4.59
N ARG A 146 -17.07 7.97 5.35
CA ARG A 146 -18.38 7.62 5.94
C ARG A 146 -18.84 8.70 6.91
N TYR A 147 -17.97 9.14 7.81
CA TYR A 147 -18.27 10.21 8.74
C TYR A 147 -18.53 11.55 8.03
N LEU A 148 -17.74 11.87 7.00
CA LEU A 148 -17.94 13.09 6.18
C LEU A 148 -19.28 13.05 5.47
N HIS A 149 -19.66 11.91 4.88
CA HIS A 149 -20.98 11.75 4.24
C HIS A 149 -22.12 12.10 5.21
N PHE A 150 -22.13 11.50 6.41
CA PHE A 150 -23.18 11.79 7.40
C PHE A 150 -23.13 13.24 7.89
N ALA A 151 -21.95 13.78 8.18
CA ALA A 151 -21.82 15.14 8.67
C ALA A 151 -22.27 16.18 7.62
N TYR A 152 -21.90 16.02 6.35
CA TYR A 152 -22.38 16.86 5.26
C TYR A 152 -23.88 16.72 5.02
N SER A 153 -24.44 15.52 5.13
CA SER A 153 -25.89 15.28 5.03
C SER A 153 -26.65 16.01 6.13
N ARG A 154 -26.12 16.06 7.36
CA ARG A 154 -26.71 16.83 8.48
C ARG A 154 -26.70 18.33 8.25
N LEU A 155 -25.75 18.85 7.48
CA LEU A 155 -25.68 20.25 7.04
C LEU A 155 -26.45 20.52 5.74
N ASN A 156 -27.15 19.51 5.20
CA ASN A 156 -27.87 19.58 3.92
C ASN A 156 -26.96 19.92 2.72
N ASP A 157 -25.68 19.57 2.80
CA ASP A 157 -24.68 19.73 1.74
C ASP A 157 -24.53 18.45 0.94
N LEU A 158 -25.53 18.15 0.11
CA LEU A 158 -25.54 16.92 -0.69
C LEU A 158 -24.44 16.88 -1.75
N GLN A 159 -23.99 18.04 -2.22
CA GLN A 159 -22.92 18.12 -3.23
C GLN A 159 -21.60 17.53 -2.74
N ARG A 160 -21.31 17.65 -1.45
CA ARG A 160 -20.13 17.06 -0.81
C ARG A 160 -20.43 15.71 -0.16
N ALA A 161 -21.65 15.50 0.33
CA ALA A 161 -22.05 14.24 0.95
C ALA A 161 -22.01 13.07 -0.03
N VAL A 162 -22.58 13.22 -1.22
CA VAL A 162 -22.70 12.16 -2.23
C VAL A 162 -21.33 11.62 -2.69
N PRO A 163 -20.36 12.46 -3.09
CA PRO A 163 -19.03 11.95 -3.44
C PRO A 163 -18.32 11.23 -2.29
N CYS A 164 -18.52 11.69 -1.04
CA CYS A 164 -17.97 10.99 0.13
C CYS A 164 -18.56 9.59 0.31
N ALA A 165 -19.90 9.46 0.20
CA ALA A 165 -20.54 8.16 0.24
C ALA A 165 -20.08 7.24 -0.89
N TYR A 166 -19.99 7.78 -2.12
CA TYR A 166 -19.50 7.04 -3.28
C TYR A 166 -18.06 6.56 -3.07
N THR A 167 -17.16 7.45 -2.59
CA THR A 167 -15.77 7.11 -2.26
C THR A 167 -15.67 6.00 -1.21
N TYR A 168 -16.49 6.06 -0.16
CA TYR A 168 -16.52 5.04 0.88
C TYR A 168 -16.98 3.68 0.32
N LEU A 169 -18.05 3.66 -0.46
CA LEU A 169 -18.62 2.44 -1.05
C LEU A 169 -17.67 1.74 -2.04
N GLN A 170 -16.70 2.44 -2.61
CA GLN A 170 -15.69 1.78 -3.48
C GLN A 170 -14.84 0.75 -2.73
N LYS A 171 -14.68 0.88 -1.41
CA LYS A 171 -13.96 -0.10 -0.58
C LYS A 171 -14.88 -0.91 0.34
N ASN A 172 -16.11 -0.45 0.56
CA ASN A 172 -17.07 -1.07 1.45
C ASN A 172 -18.44 -1.27 0.74
N PRO A 173 -18.48 -2.02 -0.37
CA PRO A 173 -19.70 -2.19 -1.15
C PRO A 173 -20.81 -2.92 -0.40
N GLU A 174 -20.52 -3.50 0.77
CA GLU A 174 -21.46 -4.29 1.57
C GLU A 174 -22.16 -3.46 2.66
N ASP A 175 -21.78 -2.18 2.86
CA ASP A 175 -22.44 -1.30 3.85
C ASP A 175 -23.85 -0.91 3.36
N GLN A 176 -24.84 -1.67 3.85
CA GLN A 176 -26.25 -1.52 3.46
C GLN A 176 -26.82 -0.15 3.84
N GLU A 177 -26.40 0.44 4.96
CA GLU A 177 -26.88 1.75 5.41
C GLU A 177 -26.51 2.83 4.41
N VAL A 178 -25.23 2.90 4.02
CA VAL A 178 -24.75 3.90 3.06
C VAL A 178 -25.30 3.63 1.65
N GLN A 179 -25.48 2.35 1.26
CA GLN A 179 -26.13 1.99 0.00
C GLN A 179 -27.57 2.51 -0.07
N GLN A 180 -28.38 2.26 0.97
CA GLN A 180 -29.77 2.72 1.05
C GLN A 180 -29.87 4.24 0.93
N LEU A 181 -29.04 4.98 1.66
CA LEU A 181 -28.98 6.44 1.57
C LEU A 181 -28.60 6.92 0.17
N MET A 182 -27.67 6.23 -0.50
CA MET A 182 -27.31 6.55 -1.88
C MET A 182 -28.45 6.30 -2.87
N GLU A 183 -29.23 5.22 -2.69
CA GLU A 183 -30.42 4.94 -3.51
C GLU A 183 -31.53 5.98 -3.25
N GLU A 184 -31.73 6.40 -2.00
CA GLU A 184 -32.65 7.50 -1.68
C GLU A 184 -32.24 8.80 -2.37
N HIS A 185 -30.93 9.17 -2.33
CA HIS A 185 -30.44 10.33 -3.02
C HIS A 185 -30.60 10.23 -4.55
N LYS A 186 -30.36 9.06 -5.14
CA LYS A 186 -30.59 8.82 -6.58
C LYS A 186 -32.05 8.96 -6.97
N SER A 187 -32.99 8.57 -6.07
CA SER A 187 -34.43 8.68 -6.34
C SER A 187 -34.92 10.12 -6.32
N GLN A 188 -34.27 11.01 -5.55
CA GLN A 188 -34.71 12.37 -5.31
C GLN A 188 -33.98 13.40 -6.18
N TYR A 189 -32.73 13.11 -6.60
CA TYR A 189 -31.84 14.07 -7.27
C TYR A 189 -31.12 13.44 -8.46
N ASP A 190 -30.84 14.26 -9.50
CA ASP A 190 -29.91 13.84 -10.56
C ASP A 190 -28.48 13.92 -10.03
N LEU A 191 -27.89 12.78 -9.73
CA LEU A 191 -26.54 12.66 -9.20
C LEU A 191 -25.45 12.61 -10.28
N LYS A 192 -25.80 12.83 -11.58
CA LYS A 192 -24.79 12.88 -12.65
C LYS A 192 -23.76 13.97 -12.33
N GLY A 193 -22.49 13.59 -12.31
CA GLY A 193 -21.39 14.49 -11.99
C GLY A 193 -20.98 14.53 -10.53
N TYR A 194 -21.77 13.94 -9.62
CA TYR A 194 -21.41 13.82 -8.19
C TYR A 194 -20.93 12.41 -7.81
N LEU A 195 -21.09 11.42 -8.70
CA LEU A 195 -20.63 10.06 -8.48
C LEU A 195 -19.16 9.92 -8.92
N PHE A 196 -18.25 10.43 -8.12
CA PHE A 196 -16.82 10.30 -8.35
C PHE A 196 -16.10 9.89 -7.07
N ASP A 197 -15.02 9.14 -7.23
CA ASP A 197 -14.19 8.64 -6.13
C ASP A 197 -13.04 9.61 -5.88
N HIS A 198 -12.99 10.19 -4.68
CA HIS A 198 -11.93 11.09 -4.25
C HIS A 198 -10.55 10.42 -4.09
N GLU A 199 -10.53 9.11 -3.94
CA GLU A 199 -9.32 8.31 -3.82
C GLU A 199 -9.02 7.50 -5.09
N GLN A 200 -9.70 7.81 -6.21
CA GLN A 200 -9.46 7.14 -7.48
C GLN A 200 -8.01 7.31 -7.92
N GLN A 201 -7.36 6.19 -8.18
CA GLN A 201 -5.97 6.20 -8.63
C GLN A 201 -5.89 6.42 -10.15
N PRO A 202 -4.78 7.02 -10.65
CA PRO A 202 -4.62 7.27 -12.08
C PRO A 202 -4.75 6.01 -12.95
N TYR A 203 -4.27 4.85 -12.46
CA TYR A 203 -4.38 3.59 -13.20
C TYR A 203 -5.83 3.14 -13.37
N GLU A 204 -6.69 3.36 -12.37
CA GLU A 204 -8.12 3.01 -12.43
C GLU A 204 -8.85 3.85 -13.48
N ALA A 205 -8.59 5.16 -13.49
CA ALA A 205 -9.17 6.06 -14.48
C ALA A 205 -8.74 5.73 -15.90
N SER A 206 -7.44 5.46 -16.12
CA SER A 206 -6.91 5.08 -17.45
C SER A 206 -7.43 3.72 -17.89
N PHE A 207 -7.52 2.74 -16.98
CA PHE A 207 -8.12 1.43 -17.27
C PHE A 207 -9.57 1.55 -17.74
N LEU A 208 -10.41 2.28 -17.00
CA LEU A 208 -11.82 2.47 -17.37
C LEU A 208 -11.99 3.17 -18.72
N ARG A 209 -11.16 4.17 -19.04
CA ARG A 209 -11.15 4.82 -20.35
C ARG A 209 -10.73 3.84 -21.44
N GLY A 210 -9.63 3.09 -21.21
CA GLY A 210 -9.14 2.08 -22.15
C GLY A 210 -10.19 1.02 -22.49
N VAL A 211 -10.86 0.47 -21.46
CA VAL A 211 -11.96 -0.51 -21.66
C VAL A 211 -13.10 0.10 -22.48
N LYS A 212 -13.52 1.34 -22.17
CA LYS A 212 -14.59 2.02 -22.95
C LYS A 212 -14.21 2.21 -24.41
N LEU A 213 -12.98 2.64 -24.70
CA LEU A 213 -12.49 2.85 -26.06
C LEU A 213 -12.40 1.52 -26.83
N ILE A 214 -11.86 0.47 -26.23
CA ILE A 214 -11.77 -0.86 -26.84
C ILE A 214 -13.17 -1.40 -27.17
N ASN A 215 -14.12 -1.27 -26.25
CA ASN A 215 -15.51 -1.69 -26.47
C ASN A 215 -16.22 -0.85 -27.54
N ALA A 216 -15.85 0.41 -27.72
CA ALA A 216 -16.35 1.26 -28.80
C ALA A 216 -15.66 1.04 -30.14
N GLY A 217 -14.64 0.17 -30.22
CA GLY A 217 -13.88 -0.13 -31.45
C GLY A 217 -12.69 0.81 -31.70
N ASP A 218 -12.42 1.78 -30.83
CA ASP A 218 -11.19 2.57 -30.88
C ASP A 218 -10.06 1.83 -30.17
N TYR A 219 -9.46 0.88 -30.88
CA TYR A 219 -8.39 0.06 -30.35
C TYR A 219 -7.09 0.85 -30.16
N SER A 220 -6.82 1.85 -30.98
CA SER A 220 -5.61 2.68 -30.86
C SER A 220 -5.64 3.55 -29.60
N GLY A 221 -6.74 4.25 -29.35
CA GLY A 221 -6.96 4.99 -28.11
C GLY A 221 -6.96 4.07 -26.91
N GLY A 222 -7.61 2.91 -27.03
CA GLY A 222 -7.69 1.91 -25.97
C GLY A 222 -6.34 1.34 -25.57
N VAL A 223 -5.46 1.03 -26.53
CA VAL A 223 -4.07 0.60 -26.25
C VAL A 223 -3.32 1.67 -25.46
N LYS A 224 -3.40 2.94 -25.91
CA LYS A 224 -2.70 4.04 -25.23
C LYS A 224 -3.10 4.16 -23.76
N ASP A 225 -4.42 4.17 -23.50
CA ASP A 225 -4.94 4.29 -22.13
C ASP A 225 -4.64 3.03 -21.28
N MET A 226 -4.66 1.84 -21.90
CA MET A 226 -4.35 0.59 -21.18
C MET A 226 -2.86 0.45 -20.84
N GLU A 227 -1.95 0.86 -21.73
CA GLU A 227 -0.50 0.93 -21.45
C GLU A 227 -0.21 1.96 -20.37
N GLU A 228 -0.92 3.09 -20.36
CA GLU A 228 -0.81 4.08 -19.31
C GLU A 228 -1.33 3.54 -17.97
N ALA A 229 -2.44 2.82 -17.96
CA ALA A 229 -2.99 2.14 -16.80
C ALA A 229 -1.99 1.15 -16.21
N LEU A 230 -1.40 0.30 -17.06
CA LEU A 230 -0.39 -0.68 -16.63
C LEU A 230 0.83 0.01 -16.01
N ARG A 231 1.34 1.07 -16.65
CA ARG A 231 2.47 1.84 -16.14
C ARG A 231 2.19 2.48 -14.78
N PHE A 232 1.02 3.08 -14.58
CA PHE A 232 0.62 3.67 -13.31
C PHE A 232 0.37 2.61 -12.25
N TYR A 233 -0.21 1.47 -12.61
CA TYR A 233 -0.40 0.36 -11.69
C TYR A 233 0.93 -0.17 -11.15
N LEU A 234 1.90 -0.42 -12.02
CA LEU A 234 3.22 -0.89 -11.61
C LEU A 234 3.93 0.10 -10.67
N LEU A 235 3.77 1.40 -10.94
CA LEU A 235 4.29 2.44 -10.04
C LEU A 235 3.58 2.40 -8.68
N GLU A 236 2.25 2.32 -8.66
CA GLU A 236 1.50 2.26 -7.40
C GLU A 236 1.76 0.96 -6.63
N PHE A 237 2.00 -0.15 -7.34
CA PHE A 237 2.44 -1.39 -6.73
C PHE A 237 3.81 -1.24 -6.03
N GLU A 238 4.80 -0.62 -6.69
CA GLU A 238 6.09 -0.32 -6.06
C GLU A 238 5.94 0.61 -4.84
N LEU A 239 5.04 1.59 -4.90
CA LEU A 239 4.74 2.49 -3.78
C LEU A 239 4.06 1.74 -2.62
N CYS A 240 3.12 0.85 -2.90
CA CYS A 240 2.49 0.00 -1.88
C CYS A 240 3.53 -0.90 -1.18
N GLN A 241 4.44 -1.51 -1.95
CA GLN A 241 5.55 -2.30 -1.40
C GLN A 241 6.42 -1.46 -0.45
N ALA A 242 6.63 -0.19 -0.79
CA ALA A 242 7.41 0.75 0.02
C ALA A 242 6.67 1.18 1.30
N ASP A 243 5.35 1.37 1.23
CA ASP A 243 4.53 1.72 2.39
C ASP A 243 4.62 0.64 3.48
N CYS A 244 4.75 -0.63 3.11
CA CYS A 244 4.91 -1.74 4.05
C CYS A 244 6.22 -1.68 4.86
N GLU A 245 7.26 -1.01 4.36
CA GLU A 245 8.57 -0.91 5.01
C GLU A 245 8.65 0.24 6.04
N GLY A 246 7.62 1.05 6.17
CA GLY A 246 7.66 2.32 6.90
C GLY A 246 7.20 2.32 8.36
N ILE A 247 6.60 1.25 8.86
CA ILE A 247 5.76 1.27 10.09
C ILE A 247 6.29 0.29 11.15
N SER A 248 7.60 0.15 11.28
CA SER A 248 8.15 -0.72 12.31
C SER A 248 8.15 -0.05 13.69
N GLN A 249 7.49 -0.68 14.66
CA GLN A 249 7.63 -0.41 16.09
C GLN A 249 8.33 -1.61 16.72
N LEU A 250 9.66 -1.61 16.69
CA LEU A 250 10.44 -2.64 17.36
C LEU A 250 10.22 -2.54 18.87
N SER A 251 9.77 -3.65 19.49
CA SER A 251 9.69 -3.75 20.94
C SER A 251 11.07 -4.02 21.50
N PRO A 252 11.57 -3.23 22.49
CA PRO A 252 12.91 -3.41 23.05
C PRO A 252 13.08 -4.65 23.93
N ASP A 253 12.00 -5.32 24.30
CA ASP A 253 11.98 -6.38 25.33
C ASP A 253 12.08 -7.80 24.76
N ARG A 254 12.36 -7.96 23.45
CA ARG A 254 12.47 -9.26 22.80
C ARG A 254 13.89 -9.54 22.32
N ASP A 255 14.19 -10.83 22.14
CA ASP A 255 15.43 -11.27 21.51
C ASP A 255 15.59 -10.64 20.12
N PHE A 256 16.81 -10.17 19.84
CA PHE A 256 17.16 -9.43 18.62
C PHE A 256 16.73 -10.14 17.32
N TYR A 257 17.03 -11.43 17.20
CA TYR A 257 16.71 -12.17 15.98
C TYR A 257 15.21 -12.43 15.83
N ALA A 258 14.51 -12.74 16.91
CA ALA A 258 13.07 -12.94 16.93
C ALA A 258 12.32 -11.68 16.51
N VAL A 259 12.70 -10.52 17.03
CA VAL A 259 12.11 -9.22 16.69
C VAL A 259 12.28 -8.89 15.21
N ILE A 260 13.49 -9.11 14.65
CA ILE A 260 13.75 -8.86 13.23
C ILE A 260 12.95 -9.84 12.36
N ALA A 261 12.87 -11.11 12.75
CA ALA A 261 12.14 -12.12 12.00
C ALA A 261 10.64 -11.82 11.98
N ASP A 262 10.04 -11.51 13.12
CA ASP A 262 8.61 -11.16 13.23
C ASP A 262 8.27 -9.93 12.38
N GLU A 263 9.07 -8.87 12.48
CA GLU A 263 8.87 -7.65 11.68
C GLU A 263 9.00 -7.94 10.18
N TYR A 264 9.97 -8.77 9.79
CA TYR A 264 10.16 -9.13 8.39
C TYR A 264 8.99 -9.94 7.84
N VAL A 265 8.43 -10.84 8.63
CA VAL A 265 7.21 -11.62 8.28
C VAL A 265 6.02 -10.69 8.13
N ASP A 266 5.83 -9.73 9.03
CA ASP A 266 4.74 -8.75 8.93
C ASP A 266 4.87 -7.87 7.68
N VAL A 267 6.10 -7.44 7.36
CA VAL A 267 6.39 -6.72 6.12
C VAL A 267 6.07 -7.57 4.89
N LEU A 268 6.45 -8.85 4.86
CA LEU A 268 6.12 -9.76 3.75
C LEU A 268 4.62 -9.96 3.60
N ARG A 269 3.88 -10.17 4.70
CA ARG A 269 2.41 -10.26 4.70
C ARG A 269 1.76 -9.01 4.13
N CYS A 270 2.23 -7.83 4.54
CA CYS A 270 1.76 -6.56 4.01
C CYS A 270 2.02 -6.47 2.49
N LYS A 271 3.23 -6.76 2.05
CA LYS A 271 3.64 -6.69 0.63
C LYS A 271 2.81 -7.59 -0.26
N LEU A 272 2.50 -8.80 0.18
CA LEU A 272 1.66 -9.73 -0.58
C LEU A 272 0.21 -9.28 -0.72
N LYS A 273 -0.29 -8.46 0.21
CA LYS A 273 -1.63 -7.85 0.11
C LYS A 273 -1.70 -6.67 -0.85
N CYS A 274 -0.57 -6.18 -1.37
CA CYS A 274 -0.57 -5.02 -2.26
C CYS A 274 -1.38 -5.26 -3.55
N GLU A 275 -1.34 -6.46 -4.12
CA GLU A 275 -2.13 -6.80 -5.32
C GLU A 275 -3.64 -6.70 -5.02
N GLU A 276 -4.08 -7.28 -3.90
CA GLU A 276 -5.47 -7.23 -3.44
C GLU A 276 -5.92 -5.79 -3.11
N ASN A 277 -5.07 -5.04 -2.41
CA ASN A 277 -5.37 -3.65 -2.03
C ASN A 277 -5.51 -2.70 -3.23
N LEU A 278 -4.87 -3.05 -4.35
CA LEU A 278 -4.87 -2.25 -5.59
C LEU A 278 -5.90 -2.75 -6.62
N MET A 279 -6.75 -3.72 -6.30
CA MET A 279 -7.85 -4.12 -7.18
C MET A 279 -8.84 -2.97 -7.34
N PRO A 280 -9.11 -2.52 -8.59
CA PRO A 280 -10.11 -1.50 -8.83
C PRO A 280 -11.52 -2.05 -8.65
N ASN A 281 -12.41 -1.20 -8.15
CA ASN A 281 -13.84 -1.49 -8.11
C ASN A 281 -14.50 -0.90 -9.37
N VAL A 282 -15.19 -1.73 -10.13
CA VAL A 282 -15.91 -1.34 -11.33
C VAL A 282 -17.38 -1.72 -11.19
N GLY A 283 -18.23 -0.72 -10.97
CA GLY A 283 -19.67 -0.94 -10.86
C GLY A 283 -20.09 -1.79 -9.64
N GLY A 284 -19.32 -1.77 -8.56
CA GLY A 284 -19.61 -2.54 -7.34
C GLY A 284 -18.86 -3.87 -7.24
N TYR A 285 -18.10 -4.25 -8.27
CA TYR A 285 -17.33 -5.49 -8.30
C TYR A 285 -15.83 -5.20 -8.37
N PHE A 286 -15.04 -5.89 -7.56
CA PHE A 286 -13.60 -5.83 -7.66
C PHE A 286 -13.11 -6.62 -8.88
N VAL A 287 -12.21 -6.01 -9.64
CA VAL A 287 -11.56 -6.69 -10.78
C VAL A 287 -10.46 -7.58 -10.24
N GLU A 288 -10.81 -8.84 -9.99
CA GLU A 288 -9.82 -9.85 -9.64
C GLU A 288 -8.80 -10.03 -10.75
N LYS A 289 -7.57 -10.45 -10.40
CA LYS A 289 -6.49 -10.71 -11.37
C LYS A 289 -6.25 -9.52 -12.31
N PHE A 290 -6.24 -8.32 -11.73
CA PHE A 290 -6.25 -7.05 -12.48
C PHE A 290 -5.11 -6.93 -13.50
N VAL A 291 -3.90 -7.39 -13.16
CA VAL A 291 -2.74 -7.37 -14.07
C VAL A 291 -2.99 -8.26 -15.27
N ALA A 292 -3.47 -9.48 -15.05
CA ALA A 292 -3.83 -10.39 -16.14
C ALA A 292 -4.92 -9.76 -17.03
N THR A 293 -5.94 -9.15 -16.43
CA THR A 293 -7.02 -8.46 -17.16
C THR A 293 -6.48 -7.36 -18.07
N MET A 294 -5.53 -6.53 -17.60
CA MET A 294 -4.91 -5.50 -18.46
C MET A 294 -4.17 -6.11 -19.64
N TYR A 295 -3.40 -7.18 -19.43
CA TYR A 295 -2.71 -7.87 -20.53
C TYR A 295 -3.67 -8.53 -21.52
N HIS A 296 -4.82 -9.03 -21.05
CA HIS A 296 -5.86 -9.55 -21.92
C HIS A 296 -6.41 -8.47 -22.85
N TYR A 297 -6.76 -7.29 -22.32
CA TYR A 297 -7.23 -6.17 -23.14
C TYR A 297 -6.16 -5.68 -24.12
N LEU A 298 -4.91 -5.58 -23.67
CA LEU A 298 -3.78 -5.19 -24.54
C LEU A 298 -3.59 -6.19 -25.67
N GLN A 299 -3.55 -7.51 -25.37
CA GLN A 299 -3.42 -8.56 -26.37
C GLN A 299 -4.53 -8.46 -27.43
N TYR A 300 -5.78 -8.30 -26.98
CA TYR A 300 -6.93 -8.19 -27.86
C TYR A 300 -6.89 -6.93 -28.73
N ALA A 301 -6.59 -5.78 -28.15
CA ALA A 301 -6.54 -4.52 -28.88
C ALA A 301 -5.39 -4.49 -29.90
N TYR A 302 -4.20 -4.97 -29.56
CA TYR A 302 -3.09 -5.11 -30.51
C TYR A 302 -3.41 -6.09 -31.63
N TYR A 303 -4.08 -7.20 -31.33
CA TYR A 303 -4.56 -8.13 -32.35
C TYR A 303 -5.51 -7.45 -33.33
N LYS A 304 -6.48 -6.65 -32.87
CA LYS A 304 -7.41 -5.89 -33.70
C LYS A 304 -6.73 -4.82 -34.56
N LEU A 305 -5.60 -4.28 -34.11
CA LEU A 305 -4.75 -3.36 -34.86
C LEU A 305 -3.80 -4.07 -35.83
N ASN A 306 -3.90 -5.38 -35.96
CA ASN A 306 -3.02 -6.20 -36.80
C ASN A 306 -1.53 -6.11 -36.36
N ASP A 307 -1.26 -5.85 -35.07
CA ASP A 307 0.06 -5.82 -34.49
C ASP A 307 0.31 -7.09 -33.66
N GLY A 308 0.60 -8.19 -34.33
CA GLY A 308 0.91 -9.47 -33.67
C GLY A 308 2.20 -9.44 -32.86
N ARG A 309 3.16 -8.53 -33.21
CA ARG A 309 4.43 -8.42 -32.50
C ARG A 309 4.25 -7.86 -31.08
N SER A 310 3.30 -6.97 -30.88
CA SER A 310 2.95 -6.42 -29.56
C SER A 310 1.89 -7.29 -28.85
N ALA A 311 0.98 -7.93 -29.61
CA ALA A 311 -0.07 -8.78 -29.05
C ALA A 311 0.49 -10.03 -28.37
N LEU A 312 1.44 -10.73 -29.01
CA LEU A 312 1.97 -11.99 -28.50
C LEU A 312 2.70 -11.89 -27.16
N PRO A 313 3.60 -10.91 -26.92
CA PRO A 313 4.18 -10.72 -25.58
C PRO A 313 3.14 -10.42 -24.49
N CYS A 314 2.04 -9.73 -24.82
CA CYS A 314 0.94 -9.50 -23.89
C CYS A 314 0.19 -10.82 -23.60
N ALA A 315 -0.01 -11.68 -24.61
CA ALA A 315 -0.62 -13.00 -24.41
C ALA A 315 0.26 -13.89 -23.49
N TYR A 316 1.58 -13.89 -23.67
CA TYR A 316 2.50 -14.59 -22.78
C TYR A 316 2.53 -13.98 -21.38
N SER A 317 2.41 -12.65 -21.27
CA SER A 317 2.32 -11.97 -19.96
C SER A 317 1.03 -12.35 -19.23
N TYR A 318 -0.10 -12.40 -19.92
CA TYR A 318 -1.35 -12.90 -19.35
C TYR A 318 -1.19 -14.34 -18.85
N PHE A 319 -0.67 -15.21 -19.71
CA PHE A 319 -0.52 -16.64 -19.43
C PHE A 319 0.43 -16.92 -18.25
N LEU A 320 1.35 -16.03 -17.97
CA LEU A 320 2.24 -16.11 -16.80
C LEU A 320 1.44 -16.05 -15.48
N PHE A 321 0.38 -15.24 -15.42
CA PHE A 321 -0.49 -15.11 -14.25
C PHE A 321 -1.62 -16.13 -14.24
N GLU A 322 -2.12 -16.54 -15.45
CA GLU A 322 -3.25 -17.44 -15.63
C GLU A 322 -2.90 -18.62 -16.55
N PRO A 323 -2.06 -19.56 -16.07
CA PRO A 323 -1.55 -20.66 -16.90
C PRO A 323 -2.62 -21.70 -17.27
N GLU A 324 -3.75 -21.71 -16.56
CA GLU A 324 -4.84 -22.68 -16.81
C GLU A 324 -5.89 -22.18 -17.78
N ASP A 325 -5.81 -20.92 -18.26
CA ASP A 325 -6.77 -20.36 -19.19
C ASP A 325 -6.66 -21.05 -20.59
N GLN A 326 -7.70 -21.79 -20.95
CA GLN A 326 -7.74 -22.56 -22.20
C GLN A 326 -7.89 -21.66 -23.42
N VAL A 327 -8.57 -20.52 -23.30
CA VAL A 327 -8.75 -19.56 -24.39
C VAL A 327 -7.40 -18.93 -24.74
N MET A 328 -6.65 -18.53 -23.74
CA MET A 328 -5.32 -17.96 -23.96
C MET A 328 -4.34 -19.00 -24.52
N LYS A 329 -4.41 -20.28 -24.07
CA LYS A 329 -3.65 -21.38 -24.68
C LYS A 329 -3.93 -21.50 -26.18
N GLN A 330 -5.20 -21.41 -26.59
CA GLN A 330 -5.59 -21.43 -27.99
C GLN A 330 -5.08 -20.19 -28.76
N ASN A 331 -5.13 -19.01 -28.15
CA ASN A 331 -4.59 -17.79 -28.75
C ASN A 331 -3.07 -17.90 -28.97
N LEU A 332 -2.32 -18.45 -28.02
CA LEU A 332 -0.88 -18.69 -28.17
C LEU A 332 -0.57 -19.68 -29.30
N GLN A 333 -1.36 -20.77 -29.44
CA GLN A 333 -1.24 -21.71 -30.55
C GLN A 333 -1.53 -21.03 -31.90
N TYR A 334 -2.55 -20.17 -31.95
CA TYR A 334 -2.87 -19.39 -33.14
C TYR A 334 -1.69 -18.51 -33.57
N TYR A 335 -1.11 -17.73 -32.65
CA TYR A 335 0.08 -16.90 -32.96
C TYR A 335 1.26 -17.74 -33.44
N GLY A 336 1.48 -18.93 -32.86
CA GLY A 336 2.50 -19.87 -33.29
C GLY A 336 2.29 -20.36 -34.74
N ALA A 337 1.05 -20.74 -35.05
CA ALA A 337 0.69 -21.24 -36.39
C ALA A 337 0.81 -20.16 -37.51
N TYR A 338 0.58 -18.90 -37.16
CA TYR A 338 0.64 -17.78 -38.09
C TYR A 338 1.87 -16.90 -37.91
N SER A 339 2.94 -17.44 -37.31
CA SER A 339 4.15 -16.69 -36.95
C SER A 339 4.83 -15.99 -38.12
N GLU A 340 4.89 -16.67 -39.27
CA GLU A 340 5.46 -16.08 -40.50
C GLU A 340 4.64 -14.88 -41.01
N GLN A 341 3.30 -15.00 -41.03
CA GLN A 341 2.40 -13.93 -41.45
C GLN A 341 2.57 -12.66 -40.59
N TRP A 342 2.81 -12.81 -39.29
CA TRP A 342 2.98 -11.71 -38.37
C TRP A 342 4.45 -11.24 -38.26
N GLY A 343 5.39 -11.93 -38.92
CA GLY A 343 6.83 -11.69 -38.84
C GLY A 343 7.34 -11.81 -37.42
N LEU A 344 6.87 -12.84 -36.72
CA LEU A 344 7.25 -13.10 -35.32
C LEU A 344 8.66 -13.70 -35.26
N GLN A 345 9.38 -13.39 -34.21
CA GLN A 345 10.71 -13.89 -33.90
C GLN A 345 10.72 -14.46 -32.45
N ASP A 346 11.69 -15.26 -32.12
CA ASP A 346 11.80 -15.90 -30.79
C ASP A 346 11.62 -14.93 -29.60
N LYS A 347 12.12 -13.69 -29.73
CA LYS A 347 11.97 -12.65 -28.72
C LYS A 347 10.51 -12.25 -28.42
N HIS A 348 9.57 -12.50 -29.34
CA HIS A 348 8.15 -12.20 -29.14
C HIS A 348 7.41 -13.30 -28.38
N PHE A 349 8.00 -14.52 -28.31
CA PHE A 349 7.43 -15.67 -27.61
C PHE A 349 7.79 -15.68 -26.10
N THR A 350 7.95 -14.50 -25.50
CA THR A 350 8.30 -14.35 -24.10
C THR A 350 7.38 -13.29 -23.46
N PRO A 351 7.09 -13.43 -22.17
CA PRO A 351 6.37 -12.38 -21.42
C PRO A 351 7.11 -11.04 -21.47
N ARG A 352 6.40 -9.96 -21.32
CA ARG A 352 6.98 -8.63 -21.16
C ARG A 352 7.84 -8.57 -19.89
N MET A 353 8.92 -7.83 -19.94
CA MET A 353 9.91 -7.80 -18.84
C MET A 353 9.32 -7.30 -17.52
N GLU A 354 8.42 -6.32 -17.57
CA GLU A 354 7.73 -5.82 -16.38
C GLU A 354 6.77 -6.85 -15.78
N ALA A 355 6.08 -7.66 -16.60
CA ALA A 355 5.25 -8.77 -16.14
C ALA A 355 6.09 -9.84 -15.44
N LEU A 356 7.21 -10.21 -16.06
CA LEU A 356 8.14 -11.20 -15.50
C LEU A 356 8.75 -10.72 -14.19
N LYS A 357 9.15 -9.44 -14.12
CA LYS A 357 9.67 -8.83 -12.89
C LYS A 357 8.65 -8.89 -11.75
N LEU A 358 7.40 -8.47 -12.02
CA LEU A 358 6.31 -8.49 -11.04
C LEU A 358 6.02 -9.91 -10.55
N PHE A 359 5.86 -10.85 -11.47
CA PHE A 359 5.57 -12.26 -11.17
C PHE A 359 6.67 -12.89 -10.30
N ASN A 360 7.93 -12.78 -10.73
CA ASN A 360 9.06 -13.34 -9.99
C ASN A 360 9.17 -12.72 -8.59
N HIS A 361 8.94 -11.41 -8.46
CA HIS A 361 8.95 -10.72 -7.18
C HIS A 361 7.87 -11.30 -6.24
N THR A 362 6.62 -11.40 -6.71
CA THR A 362 5.50 -11.92 -5.91
C THR A 362 5.71 -13.39 -5.53
N VAL A 363 6.18 -14.24 -6.48
CA VAL A 363 6.48 -15.65 -6.20
C VAL A 363 7.58 -15.78 -5.15
N THR A 364 8.67 -15.01 -5.28
CA THR A 364 9.75 -15.02 -4.30
C THR A 364 9.27 -14.61 -2.91
N GLN A 365 8.47 -13.55 -2.81
CA GLN A 365 7.89 -13.11 -1.53
C GLN A 365 6.99 -14.18 -0.91
N LYS A 366 6.17 -14.86 -1.71
CA LYS A 366 5.34 -16.01 -1.25
C LYS A 366 6.19 -17.15 -0.71
N GLN A 367 7.24 -17.53 -1.43
CA GLN A 367 8.16 -18.59 -0.98
C GLN A 367 8.87 -18.21 0.33
N MET A 368 9.32 -16.96 0.45
CA MET A 368 9.95 -16.46 1.68
C MET A 368 8.96 -16.47 2.85
N LEU A 369 7.71 -16.04 2.63
CA LEU A 369 6.68 -16.07 3.68
C LEU A 369 6.37 -17.50 4.11
N THR A 370 6.21 -18.43 3.17
CA THR A 370 5.98 -19.86 3.49
C THR A 370 7.14 -20.45 4.30
N SER A 371 8.38 -20.08 3.98
CA SER A 371 9.55 -20.52 4.75
C SER A 371 9.57 -19.91 6.16
N ALA A 372 9.17 -18.63 6.29
CA ALA A 372 9.12 -17.95 7.56
C ALA A 372 7.95 -18.44 8.45
N GLN A 373 6.84 -18.85 7.86
CA GLN A 373 5.72 -19.45 8.61
C GLN A 373 6.13 -20.74 9.30
N LYS A 374 6.93 -21.58 8.62
CA LYS A 374 7.48 -22.79 9.27
C LYS A 374 8.32 -22.47 10.51
N TYR A 375 9.06 -21.37 10.47
CA TYR A 375 9.80 -20.90 11.63
C TYR A 375 8.88 -20.48 12.79
N GLN A 376 7.75 -19.83 12.50
CA GLN A 376 6.78 -19.40 13.51
C GLN A 376 5.91 -20.54 14.06
N GLU A 377 5.74 -21.62 13.28
CA GLU A 377 4.96 -22.80 13.66
C GLU A 377 5.82 -23.86 14.40
N MET A 378 7.13 -23.68 14.44
CA MET A 378 8.02 -24.52 15.26
C MET A 378 7.77 -24.16 16.73
N ASP A 379 6.93 -24.95 17.40
CA ASP A 379 6.85 -24.96 18.84
C ASP A 379 8.19 -25.48 19.40
N ASP A 380 8.57 -25.02 20.61
CA ASP A 380 9.79 -25.48 21.28
C ASP A 380 9.83 -27.00 21.46
N GLU A 381 8.66 -27.64 21.50
CA GLU A 381 8.51 -29.11 21.55
C GLU A 381 8.98 -29.84 20.27
N ASP A 382 8.84 -29.17 19.08
CA ASP A 382 9.30 -29.75 17.80
C ASP A 382 10.82 -29.57 17.60
N PHE A 383 11.41 -28.59 18.27
CA PHE A 383 12.85 -28.28 18.15
C PHE A 383 13.70 -29.12 19.10
N LEU A 384 13.21 -29.40 20.28
CA LEU A 384 13.80 -30.32 21.24
C LEU A 384 12.98 -31.61 21.13
N GLY A 385 13.58 -32.69 20.58
CA GLY A 385 12.91 -33.98 20.59
C GLY A 385 12.34 -34.24 21.98
N ALA A 386 11.17 -34.84 22.08
CA ALA A 386 10.45 -35.04 23.35
C ALA A 386 11.31 -35.65 24.48
N GLU A 387 12.38 -36.37 24.14
CA GLU A 387 13.38 -36.90 25.07
C GLU A 387 14.34 -35.80 25.58
N GLU A 388 14.71 -34.85 24.77
CA GLU A 388 15.64 -33.74 25.14
C GLU A 388 14.93 -32.65 25.94
N ALA A 389 13.67 -32.35 25.62
CA ALA A 389 12.80 -31.49 26.42
C ALA A 389 12.46 -32.10 27.78
N ALA A 390 12.30 -33.45 27.85
CA ALA A 390 12.11 -34.18 29.09
C ALA A 390 13.38 -34.21 29.96
N LEU A 391 14.56 -34.27 29.34
CA LEU A 391 15.85 -34.18 30.02
C LEU A 391 16.10 -32.79 30.58
N LEU A 392 15.83 -31.73 29.81
CA LEU A 392 15.95 -30.33 30.26
C LEU A 392 14.88 -29.96 31.32
N ALA A 393 13.69 -30.54 31.25
CA ALA A 393 12.65 -30.36 32.26
C ALA A 393 12.88 -31.21 33.51
N SER A 394 13.71 -32.27 33.43
CA SER A 394 14.07 -33.13 34.56
C SER A 394 15.33 -32.66 35.34
N GLU A 395 16.15 -31.85 34.68
CA GLU A 395 17.27 -31.19 35.32
C GLU A 395 16.82 -29.81 35.81
N SER A 396 16.36 -29.74 37.07
CA SER A 396 16.26 -28.44 37.76
C SER A 396 17.62 -27.75 37.65
N PRO A 397 17.68 -26.47 37.26
CA PRO A 397 18.93 -25.71 37.24
C PRO A 397 19.72 -25.79 38.55
N ASP A 398 19.06 -26.17 39.63
CA ASP A 398 19.62 -26.27 41.00
C ASP A 398 19.89 -27.71 41.41
N ALA A 399 19.63 -28.73 40.54
CA ALA A 399 19.88 -30.13 40.91
C ALA A 399 21.36 -30.44 41.15
N GLU A 400 22.27 -29.68 40.55
CA GLU A 400 23.69 -29.72 40.76
C GLU A 400 24.12 -29.21 42.14
N PHE A 401 23.26 -28.46 42.81
CA PHE A 401 23.52 -27.82 44.13
C PHE A 401 22.74 -28.47 45.27
N GLU A 402 21.79 -29.37 45.01
CA GLU A 402 21.04 -30.05 46.11
C GLU A 402 21.89 -30.96 46.98
N GLY A 403 23.15 -31.24 46.63
CA GLY A 403 24.08 -32.00 47.43
C GLY A 403 25.15 -31.21 48.15
N MET A 404 25.25 -29.91 47.95
CA MET A 404 26.33 -29.07 48.53
C MET A 404 25.81 -28.08 49.55
N GLY A 405 24.97 -28.51 50.46
CA GLY A 405 24.43 -27.81 51.60
C GLY A 405 24.80 -26.33 51.75
N ASP A 406 23.81 -25.49 51.95
CA ASP A 406 23.92 -24.11 52.44
C ASP A 406 24.49 -23.03 51.49
N TYR A 407 24.67 -23.31 50.19
CA TYR A 407 25.08 -22.26 49.27
C TYR A 407 24.00 -21.18 49.12
N GLU A 408 22.73 -21.55 49.18
CA GLU A 408 21.62 -20.59 49.16
C GLU A 408 21.55 -19.77 50.44
N GLU A 409 21.83 -20.35 51.62
CA GLU A 409 21.84 -19.61 52.88
C GLU A 409 22.99 -18.60 52.99
N CYS A 410 24.16 -18.95 52.43
CA CYS A 410 25.29 -18.03 52.41
C CYS A 410 25.12 -16.87 51.41
N PHE A 411 24.54 -17.14 50.25
CA PHE A 411 24.37 -16.12 49.19
C PHE A 411 23.19 -15.20 49.44
N THR A 412 22.12 -15.69 50.04
CA THR A 412 20.92 -14.91 50.34
C THR A 412 20.98 -14.23 51.71
N ALA A 413 21.83 -14.69 52.62
CA ALA A 413 22.00 -14.06 53.95
C ALA A 413 22.59 -12.65 53.85
N ASP A 414 23.52 -12.43 52.92
CA ASP A 414 24.13 -11.11 52.70
C ASP A 414 23.21 -10.13 51.92
N TRP A 415 22.24 -10.64 51.17
CA TRP A 415 21.28 -9.82 50.45
C TRP A 415 19.98 -9.54 51.19
N ARG A 416 19.67 -10.31 52.22
CA ARG A 416 18.63 -9.93 53.18
C ARG A 416 19.16 -8.76 53.96
N GLN A 417 18.65 -7.59 53.68
CA GLN A 417 18.95 -6.38 54.44
C GLN A 417 18.98 -6.72 55.94
N PRO A 418 20.02 -6.30 56.67
CA PRO A 418 20.04 -6.49 58.09
C PRO A 418 18.78 -5.89 58.66
N LYS A 419 18.03 -6.70 59.39
CA LYS A 419 16.85 -6.25 60.11
C LYS A 419 17.21 -5.00 60.89
N GLY A 420 16.68 -3.89 60.38
CA GLY A 420 16.38 -2.74 61.15
C GLY A 420 17.44 -2.16 62.03
N LYS A 421 18.15 -1.28 61.45
CA LYS A 421 18.46 -0.06 62.17
C LYS A 421 17.32 0.96 62.16
N GLY A 422 16.12 0.53 61.72
CA GLY A 422 14.92 1.34 61.74
C GLY A 422 14.05 1.19 62.98
N ASP A 423 14.23 0.13 63.73
CA ASP A 423 13.42 -0.12 64.96
C ASP A 423 14.02 0.39 66.23
N ALA A 424 15.09 1.17 66.21
CA ALA A 424 15.63 1.83 67.36
C ALA A 424 15.27 3.31 67.39
N GLY A 425 14.02 3.60 67.41
CA GLY A 425 13.50 4.95 67.38
C GLY A 425 12.21 5.12 68.16
N GLU A 426 12.07 4.45 69.28
CA GLU A 426 11.06 4.84 70.27
C GLU A 426 11.62 4.72 71.67
N SER A 427 11.95 5.83 72.20
CA SER A 427 11.78 6.20 73.59
C SER A 427 11.77 7.70 73.69
#